data_40b0a3b56cc90a57a782d0fd1a891d17
#
_entry.id   40b0a3b56cc90a57a782d0fd1a891d17
#
_cell.length_a   1.000
_cell.length_b   1.000
_cell.length_c   1.000
_cell.angle_alpha   90.00
_cell.angle_beta   90.00
_cell.angle_gamma   90.00
#
_symmetry.space_group_name_H-M   'P 1'
#
loop_
_entity.id
_entity.type
_entity.pdbx_description
1 polymer ?
#
loop_
_entity_poly.entity_id
_entity_poly.type
_entity_poly.pdbx_seq_one_letter_code
_entity_poly.pdbx_strand_id
1 'polypeptide(L)'
;LKIRTKAGDIAPLKLKPAQKILNDAVTKQLETEGKVRVIILKARQQGLSTYVGGYLYFSVSQRKAAKALVITHHSDSTRALFDMTKRYHENCPEILKPHTKYSSRRELSFDVLDSSYVVATAGGEAIGRGETLTHVHASELAFWSKTTAADNWNSLTQAVPNTKGTAIFVESTANGVSGIFYDLWKGAVEGTNGYVPVFIPWFADPEYRETVPKNFERTPDEEDLASKYDLDDEQLMFRRRKVAQNGLDLFKQEYPSEPEEAFLTTGRPVFNPEQLQEAMGTTEDVQERLALEGEDWLNNVRGELTMYRRHDPGEQYVIGADVAMG
;
A
#
# COMPACT_ATOMS: atom_id res chain seq x y z
N LEU A 1 -8.87 -18.27 13.90
CA LEU A 1 -9.80 -17.23 13.43
C LEU A 1 -10.76 -17.80 12.39
N LYS A 2 -12.01 -17.27 12.33
CA LYS A 2 -12.98 -17.60 11.28
C LYS A 2 -13.29 -16.37 10.43
N ILE A 3 -13.44 -16.59 9.14
CA ILE A 3 -13.73 -15.56 8.13
C ILE A 3 -15.02 -15.87 7.40
N ARG A 4 -15.60 -14.86 6.76
CA ARG A 4 -16.63 -15.05 5.75
C ARG A 4 -15.95 -15.27 4.39
N THR A 5 -16.25 -16.38 3.74
CA THR A 5 -15.75 -16.68 2.39
C THR A 5 -16.45 -15.83 1.34
N LYS A 6 -15.93 -15.79 0.11
CA LYS A 6 -16.63 -15.16 -1.04
C LYS A 6 -18.00 -15.79 -1.33
N ALA A 7 -18.16 -17.09 -1.01
CA ALA A 7 -19.45 -17.79 -1.13
C ALA A 7 -20.45 -17.46 -0.01
N GLY A 8 -20.02 -16.70 1.03
CA GLY A 8 -20.87 -16.29 2.15
C GLY A 8 -20.77 -17.18 3.39
N ASP A 9 -20.07 -18.30 3.33
CA ASP A 9 -19.91 -19.24 4.44
C ASP A 9 -18.93 -18.74 5.49
N ILE A 10 -19.08 -19.22 6.73
CA ILE A 10 -18.11 -18.97 7.80
C ILE A 10 -17.16 -20.17 7.90
N ALA A 11 -15.88 -19.92 7.59
CA ALA A 11 -14.85 -20.95 7.56
C ALA A 11 -13.60 -20.53 8.37
N PRO A 12 -12.78 -21.49 8.83
CA PRO A 12 -11.46 -21.16 9.38
C PRO A 12 -10.59 -20.39 8.40
N LEU A 13 -9.86 -19.38 8.88
CA LEU A 13 -8.87 -18.67 8.08
C LEU A 13 -7.73 -19.64 7.72
N LYS A 14 -7.64 -19.96 6.44
CA LYS A 14 -6.49 -20.64 5.84
C LYS A 14 -5.76 -19.63 4.97
N LEU A 15 -4.46 -19.45 5.20
CA LEU A 15 -3.67 -18.48 4.44
C LEU A 15 -3.60 -18.88 2.96
N LYS A 16 -4.03 -17.96 2.09
CA LYS A 16 -3.82 -18.03 0.64
C LYS A 16 -2.35 -17.77 0.28
N PRO A 17 -1.89 -18.12 -0.92
CA PRO A 17 -0.51 -17.85 -1.34
C PRO A 17 -0.10 -16.38 -1.15
N ALA A 18 -0.91 -15.42 -1.56
CA ALA A 18 -0.67 -14.00 -1.34
C ALA A 18 -0.48 -13.62 0.14
N GLN A 19 -1.30 -14.20 1.03
CA GLN A 19 -1.18 -13.98 2.47
C GLN A 19 0.04 -14.68 3.08
N LYS A 20 0.49 -15.80 2.50
CA LYS A 20 1.73 -16.48 2.93
C LYS A 20 2.96 -15.62 2.63
N ILE A 21 3.04 -15.01 1.44
CA ILE A 21 4.12 -14.07 1.09
C ILE A 21 4.23 -12.97 2.16
N LEU A 22 3.12 -12.34 2.54
CA LEU A 22 3.11 -11.34 3.60
C LEU A 22 3.48 -11.94 4.95
N ASN A 23 2.93 -13.10 5.31
CA ASN A 23 3.22 -13.77 6.58
C ASN A 23 4.71 -14.08 6.74
N ASP A 24 5.37 -14.53 5.69
CA ASP A 24 6.79 -14.87 5.71
C ASP A 24 7.66 -13.61 5.92
N ALA A 25 7.32 -12.50 5.25
CA ALA A 25 7.98 -11.21 5.48
C ALA A 25 7.79 -10.70 6.91
N VAL A 26 6.57 -10.79 7.45
CA VAL A 26 6.23 -10.41 8.82
C VAL A 26 6.97 -11.28 9.83
N THR A 27 6.96 -12.59 9.64
CA THR A 27 7.65 -13.54 10.53
C THR A 27 9.14 -13.27 10.56
N LYS A 28 9.76 -13.10 9.39
CA LYS A 28 11.19 -12.77 9.29
C LYS A 28 11.53 -11.49 10.05
N GLN A 29 10.72 -10.44 9.90
CA GLN A 29 10.98 -9.16 10.58
C GLN A 29 10.76 -9.27 12.09
N LEU A 30 9.77 -10.04 12.54
CA LEU A 30 9.57 -10.31 13.97
C LEU A 30 10.77 -11.06 14.60
N GLU A 31 11.32 -12.03 13.88
CA GLU A 31 12.48 -12.80 14.34
C GLU A 31 13.75 -11.95 14.41
N THR A 32 13.95 -11.07 13.44
CA THR A 32 15.18 -10.26 13.34
C THR A 32 15.12 -8.97 14.16
N GLU A 33 13.97 -8.27 14.17
CA GLU A 33 13.83 -6.96 14.80
C GLU A 33 12.88 -6.95 16.01
N GLY A 34 12.03 -7.96 16.13
CA GLY A 34 11.01 -8.04 17.17
C GLY A 34 9.84 -7.08 16.98
N LYS A 35 9.74 -6.40 15.85
CA LYS A 35 8.67 -5.46 15.47
C LYS A 35 8.34 -5.63 13.99
N VAL A 36 7.23 -5.04 13.54
CA VAL A 36 6.80 -5.09 12.13
C VAL A 36 6.67 -3.68 11.56
N ARG A 37 7.29 -3.45 10.42
CA ARG A 37 7.17 -2.24 9.61
C ARG A 37 7.14 -2.69 8.15
N VAL A 38 5.94 -2.86 7.60
CA VAL A 38 5.77 -3.36 6.22
C VAL A 38 4.91 -2.41 5.41
N ILE A 39 5.31 -2.22 4.15
CA ILE A 39 4.49 -1.56 3.14
C ILE A 39 4.17 -2.56 2.04
N ILE A 40 2.89 -2.67 1.69
CA ILE A 40 2.36 -3.72 0.85
C ILE A 40 1.74 -3.10 -0.39
N LEU A 41 2.38 -3.32 -1.54
CA LEU A 41 1.82 -3.03 -2.85
C LEU A 41 1.22 -4.34 -3.39
N LYS A 42 -0.05 -4.34 -3.69
CA LYS A 42 -0.81 -5.57 -3.96
C LYS A 42 -1.76 -5.43 -5.14
N ALA A 43 -2.10 -6.54 -5.76
CA ALA A 43 -3.28 -6.61 -6.59
C ALA A 43 -4.56 -6.60 -5.72
N ARG A 44 -5.68 -6.27 -6.35
CA ARG A 44 -6.99 -6.13 -5.70
C ARG A 44 -7.48 -7.45 -5.10
N GLN A 45 -8.23 -7.42 -3.99
CA GLN A 45 -8.98 -8.54 -3.40
C GLN A 45 -8.19 -9.82 -3.05
N GLN A 46 -6.92 -9.73 -2.76
CA GLN A 46 -6.08 -10.88 -2.35
C GLN A 46 -6.22 -11.25 -0.86
N GLY A 47 -7.11 -10.57 -0.13
CA GLY A 47 -7.41 -10.89 1.27
C GLY A 47 -6.36 -10.42 2.28
N LEU A 48 -5.51 -9.47 1.93
CA LEU A 48 -4.44 -9.00 2.81
C LEU A 48 -4.97 -8.24 4.02
N SER A 49 -6.01 -7.40 3.86
CA SER A 49 -6.69 -6.75 4.99
C SER A 49 -7.29 -7.78 5.96
N THR A 50 -7.69 -8.96 5.47
CA THR A 50 -8.13 -10.08 6.33
C THR A 50 -6.98 -10.63 7.16
N TYR A 51 -5.81 -10.82 6.56
CA TYR A 51 -4.61 -11.25 7.29
C TYR A 51 -4.20 -10.23 8.33
N VAL A 52 -4.04 -8.96 7.94
CA VAL A 52 -3.62 -7.87 8.83
C VAL A 52 -4.62 -7.68 9.97
N GLY A 53 -5.93 -7.62 9.66
CA GLY A 53 -6.98 -7.52 10.68
C GLY A 53 -6.95 -8.69 11.67
N GLY A 54 -6.69 -9.90 11.21
CA GLY A 54 -6.49 -11.09 12.04
C GLY A 54 -5.26 -11.00 12.94
N TYR A 55 -4.14 -10.52 12.41
CA TYR A 55 -2.90 -10.28 13.15
C TYR A 55 -3.11 -9.24 14.27
N LEU A 56 -3.74 -8.10 13.95
CA LEU A 56 -4.02 -7.06 14.93
C LEU A 56 -5.01 -7.54 16.00
N TYR A 57 -6.09 -8.24 15.61
CA TYR A 57 -7.03 -8.81 16.57
C TYR A 57 -6.33 -9.80 17.50
N PHE A 58 -5.52 -10.72 16.99
CA PHE A 58 -4.75 -11.63 17.81
C PHE A 58 -3.88 -10.88 18.81
N SER A 59 -3.17 -9.85 18.36
CA SER A 59 -2.29 -9.04 19.20
C SER A 59 -3.03 -8.40 20.38
N VAL A 60 -4.16 -7.72 20.12
CA VAL A 60 -4.91 -7.04 21.19
C VAL A 60 -5.72 -7.99 22.06
N SER A 61 -6.12 -9.15 21.55
CA SER A 61 -6.89 -10.15 22.30
C SER A 61 -6.05 -11.04 23.20
N GLN A 62 -4.71 -11.03 23.05
CA GLN A 62 -3.80 -11.89 23.79
C GLN A 62 -2.73 -11.13 24.59
N ARG A 63 -2.68 -9.78 24.48
CA ARG A 63 -1.63 -8.96 25.12
C ARG A 63 -2.23 -7.83 25.94
N LYS A 64 -1.64 -7.61 27.13
CA LYS A 64 -1.98 -6.46 27.97
C LYS A 64 -1.50 -5.16 27.35
N ALA A 65 -2.28 -4.09 27.54
CA ALA A 65 -2.01 -2.72 27.11
C ALA A 65 -1.74 -2.59 25.60
N ALA A 66 -2.26 -3.52 24.78
CA ALA A 66 -2.13 -3.45 23.34
C ALA A 66 -3.26 -2.63 22.72
N LYS A 67 -2.92 -1.58 21.98
CA LYS A 67 -3.89 -0.74 21.28
C LYS A 67 -3.65 -0.81 19.77
N ALA A 68 -4.66 -1.28 19.03
CA ALA A 68 -4.64 -1.36 17.57
C ALA A 68 -5.59 -0.32 16.97
N LEU A 69 -5.09 0.39 15.95
CA LEU A 69 -5.87 1.34 15.17
C LEU A 69 -5.79 0.97 13.69
N VAL A 70 -6.96 0.75 13.08
CA VAL A 70 -7.11 0.54 11.64
C VAL A 70 -7.69 1.81 11.02
N ILE A 71 -7.09 2.31 9.96
CA ILE A 71 -7.57 3.48 9.25
C ILE A 71 -7.81 3.14 7.80
N THR A 72 -8.99 3.53 7.31
CA THR A 72 -9.43 3.29 5.93
C THR A 72 -9.75 4.60 5.24
N HIS A 73 -9.73 4.62 3.91
CA HIS A 73 -10.05 5.80 3.11
C HIS A 73 -11.55 6.12 3.07
N HIS A 74 -12.45 5.16 3.36
CA HIS A 74 -13.89 5.32 3.22
C HIS A 74 -14.69 4.66 4.36
N SER A 75 -15.83 5.24 4.74
CA SER A 75 -16.69 4.78 5.85
C SER A 75 -17.22 3.36 5.67
N ASP A 76 -17.53 2.93 4.44
CA ASP A 76 -17.99 1.58 4.17
C ASP A 76 -16.89 0.55 4.38
N SER A 77 -15.66 0.89 4.00
CA SER A 77 -14.47 0.07 4.30
C SER A 77 -14.24 -0.03 5.80
N THR A 78 -14.40 1.07 6.55
CA THR A 78 -14.35 1.09 8.02
C THR A 78 -15.33 0.08 8.61
N ARG A 79 -16.58 0.09 8.15
CA ARG A 79 -17.62 -0.84 8.62
C ARG A 79 -17.25 -2.29 8.29
N ALA A 80 -16.85 -2.55 7.04
CA ALA A 80 -16.50 -3.89 6.57
C ALA A 80 -15.35 -4.51 7.38
N LEU A 81 -14.28 -3.75 7.63
CA LEU A 81 -13.14 -4.22 8.43
C LEU A 81 -13.51 -4.42 9.89
N PHE A 82 -14.37 -3.58 10.45
CA PHE A 82 -14.82 -3.76 11.83
C PHE A 82 -15.74 -4.98 11.98
N ASP A 83 -16.68 -5.22 11.06
CA ASP A 83 -17.54 -6.41 11.04
C ASP A 83 -16.72 -7.70 10.90
N MET A 84 -15.63 -7.65 10.17
CA MET A 84 -14.67 -8.75 10.09
C MET A 84 -14.01 -9.01 11.44
N THR A 85 -13.58 -7.98 12.14
CA THR A 85 -12.96 -8.09 13.47
C THR A 85 -13.94 -8.59 14.53
N LYS A 86 -15.20 -8.13 14.49
CA LYS A 86 -16.27 -8.68 15.33
C LYS A 86 -16.43 -10.19 15.12
N ARG A 87 -16.42 -10.64 13.87
CA ARG A 87 -16.51 -12.06 13.54
C ARG A 87 -15.34 -12.87 14.10
N TYR A 88 -14.13 -12.31 14.12
CA TYR A 88 -12.99 -12.96 14.80
C TYR A 88 -13.28 -13.14 16.28
N HIS A 89 -13.78 -12.11 16.94
CA HIS A 89 -14.10 -12.14 18.36
C HIS A 89 -15.27 -13.08 18.69
N GLU A 90 -16.36 -13.02 17.94
CA GLU A 90 -17.54 -13.87 18.12
C GLU A 90 -17.22 -15.37 17.98
N ASN A 91 -16.28 -15.69 17.07
CA ASN A 91 -15.85 -17.07 16.81
C ASN A 91 -14.51 -17.43 17.48
N CYS A 92 -14.04 -16.61 18.41
CA CYS A 92 -12.85 -16.93 19.19
C CYS A 92 -13.20 -18.08 20.17
N PRO A 93 -12.34 -19.11 20.30
CA PRO A 93 -12.53 -20.15 21.32
C PRO A 93 -12.64 -19.52 22.71
N GLU A 94 -13.58 -19.97 23.54
CA GLU A 94 -13.85 -19.37 24.87
C GLU A 94 -12.60 -19.29 25.75
N ILE A 95 -11.70 -20.27 25.69
CA ILE A 95 -10.45 -20.30 26.46
C ILE A 95 -9.47 -19.17 26.06
N LEU A 96 -9.59 -18.63 24.85
CA LEU A 96 -8.73 -17.56 24.31
C LEU A 96 -9.46 -16.23 24.20
N LYS A 97 -10.76 -16.21 24.43
CA LYS A 97 -11.62 -15.06 24.20
C LYS A 97 -11.52 -14.08 25.38
N PRO A 98 -11.01 -12.86 25.16
CA PRO A 98 -10.95 -11.88 26.24
C PRO A 98 -12.33 -11.39 26.58
N HIS A 99 -12.54 -11.04 27.85
CA HIS A 99 -13.76 -10.38 28.30
C HIS A 99 -13.90 -9.00 27.66
N THR A 100 -15.07 -8.73 27.08
CA THR A 100 -15.35 -7.46 26.40
C THR A 100 -15.91 -6.46 27.40
N LYS A 101 -15.17 -5.38 27.64
CA LYS A 101 -15.64 -4.23 28.42
C LYS A 101 -16.67 -3.42 27.67
N TYR A 102 -16.37 -3.15 26.39
CA TYR A 102 -17.15 -2.30 25.53
C TYR A 102 -17.06 -2.75 24.07
N SER A 103 -18.19 -2.72 23.37
CA SER A 103 -18.27 -2.95 21.95
C SER A 103 -19.20 -1.93 21.30
N SER A 104 -18.66 -1.11 20.42
CA SER A 104 -19.41 -0.12 19.64
C SER A 104 -19.48 -0.50 18.17
N ARG A 105 -19.78 0.49 17.34
CA ARG A 105 -19.73 0.33 15.88
C ARG A 105 -18.31 0.43 15.31
N ARG A 106 -17.30 0.84 16.11
CA ARG A 106 -15.94 1.11 15.65
C ARG A 106 -14.86 0.65 16.63
N GLU A 107 -15.25 0.11 17.79
CA GLU A 107 -14.31 -0.23 18.86
C GLU A 107 -14.70 -1.52 19.58
N LEU A 108 -13.70 -2.37 19.83
CA LEU A 108 -13.72 -3.45 20.79
C LEU A 108 -12.68 -3.15 21.86
N SER A 109 -13.11 -3.13 23.14
CA SER A 109 -12.25 -2.87 24.28
C SER A 109 -12.35 -4.02 25.28
N PHE A 110 -11.20 -4.45 25.82
CA PHE A 110 -11.05 -5.58 26.71
C PHE A 110 -10.49 -5.10 28.06
N ASP A 111 -11.31 -5.21 29.13
CA ASP A 111 -11.02 -4.64 30.44
C ASP A 111 -9.84 -5.32 31.15
N VAL A 112 -9.84 -6.64 31.23
CA VAL A 112 -8.79 -7.41 31.92
C VAL A 112 -7.42 -7.22 31.28
N LEU A 113 -7.39 -7.02 29.97
CA LEU A 113 -6.16 -6.80 29.21
C LEU A 113 -5.78 -5.32 29.09
N ASP A 114 -6.69 -4.40 29.41
CA ASP A 114 -6.52 -2.97 29.12
C ASP A 114 -6.08 -2.74 27.66
N SER A 115 -6.73 -3.44 26.73
CA SER A 115 -6.40 -3.42 25.32
C SER A 115 -7.61 -3.07 24.46
N SER A 116 -7.37 -2.55 23.24
CA SER A 116 -8.45 -2.12 22.35
C SER A 116 -8.11 -2.29 20.87
N TYR A 117 -9.16 -2.48 20.08
CA TYR A 117 -9.14 -2.50 18.61
C TYR A 117 -10.11 -1.45 18.10
N VAL A 118 -9.59 -0.45 17.41
CA VAL A 118 -10.37 0.69 16.89
C VAL A 118 -10.25 0.74 15.37
N VAL A 119 -11.36 1.06 14.70
CA VAL A 119 -11.37 1.31 13.25
C VAL A 119 -11.89 2.72 12.98
N ALA A 120 -11.15 3.51 12.22
CA ALA A 120 -11.45 4.88 11.88
C ALA A 120 -11.40 5.13 10.37
N THR A 121 -12.03 6.22 9.92
CA THR A 121 -11.93 6.69 8.53
C THR A 121 -10.94 7.83 8.45
N ALA A 122 -10.05 7.84 7.47
CA ALA A 122 -9.14 8.94 7.18
C ALA A 122 -9.94 10.22 6.83
N GLY A 123 -9.48 11.37 7.31
CA GLY A 123 -10.17 12.66 7.08
C GLY A 123 -10.90 13.23 8.30
N GLY A 124 -10.96 12.49 9.43
CA GLY A 124 -11.34 13.05 10.73
C GLY A 124 -10.21 13.86 11.36
N GLU A 125 -10.56 14.80 12.26
CA GLU A 125 -9.56 15.55 13.03
C GLU A 125 -8.69 14.59 13.86
N ALA A 126 -7.37 14.76 13.72
CA ALA A 126 -6.34 14.26 14.65
C ALA A 126 -6.43 12.77 15.06
N ILE A 127 -6.57 11.86 14.07
CA ILE A 127 -6.57 10.42 14.31
C ILE A 127 -5.23 10.01 14.94
N GLY A 128 -5.29 9.39 16.13
CA GLY A 128 -4.10 8.90 16.86
C GLY A 128 -3.34 9.95 17.67
N ARG A 129 -3.77 11.22 17.70
CA ARG A 129 -3.14 12.24 18.57
C ARG A 129 -3.51 11.99 20.03
N GLY A 130 -2.48 12.02 20.89
CA GLY A 130 -2.65 11.88 22.35
C GLY A 130 -2.77 10.45 22.87
N GLU A 131 -2.71 9.44 21.99
CA GLU A 131 -2.69 8.03 22.39
C GLU A 131 -1.37 7.36 21.98
N THR A 132 -0.91 6.44 22.83
CA THR A 132 0.19 5.52 22.44
C THR A 132 -0.42 4.28 21.84
N LEU A 133 -0.15 4.06 20.57
CA LEU A 133 -0.58 2.88 19.81
C LEU A 133 0.52 1.83 19.78
N THR A 134 0.13 0.57 19.76
CA THR A 134 1.08 -0.54 19.55
C THR A 134 1.02 -1.10 18.13
N HIS A 135 -0.16 -1.01 17.52
CA HIS A 135 -0.40 -1.59 16.18
C HIS A 135 -1.20 -0.61 15.33
N VAL A 136 -0.77 -0.43 14.10
CA VAL A 136 -1.47 0.40 13.10
C VAL A 136 -1.62 -0.37 11.80
N HIS A 137 -2.78 -0.23 11.18
CA HIS A 137 -3.05 -0.66 9.82
C HIS A 137 -3.59 0.52 9.01
N ALA A 138 -2.79 1.06 8.12
CA ALA A 138 -3.19 2.06 7.13
C ALA A 138 -3.66 1.34 5.86
N SER A 139 -4.96 1.19 5.72
CA SER A 139 -5.59 0.49 4.60
C SER A 139 -5.90 1.46 3.46
N GLU A 140 -5.52 1.08 2.24
CA GLU A 140 -5.68 1.85 1.00
C GLU A 140 -5.10 3.27 1.12
N LEU A 141 -3.86 3.39 1.65
CA LEU A 141 -3.20 4.67 1.91
C LEU A 141 -3.06 5.54 0.66
N ALA A 142 -2.87 4.93 -0.53
CA ALA A 142 -2.78 5.65 -1.80
C ALA A 142 -4.06 6.44 -2.16
N PHE A 143 -5.20 6.09 -1.53
CA PHE A 143 -6.50 6.74 -1.77
C PHE A 143 -6.95 7.66 -0.63
N TRP A 144 -6.11 7.91 0.37
CA TRP A 144 -6.42 8.91 1.37
C TRP A 144 -6.43 10.32 0.75
N SER A 145 -7.21 11.23 1.34
CA SER A 145 -7.30 12.60 0.85
C SER A 145 -5.91 13.26 0.77
N LYS A 146 -5.53 13.74 -0.40
CA LYS A 146 -4.21 14.35 -0.64
C LYS A 146 -3.90 15.50 0.30
N THR A 147 -4.92 16.23 0.77
CA THR A 147 -4.78 17.38 1.67
C THR A 147 -4.45 16.98 3.11
N THR A 148 -4.86 15.80 3.57
CA THR A 148 -4.73 15.38 4.97
C THR A 148 -3.90 14.11 5.17
N ALA A 149 -3.57 13.40 4.10
CA ALA A 149 -2.88 12.11 4.18
C ALA A 149 -1.51 12.22 4.87
N ALA A 150 -0.72 13.23 4.54
CA ALA A 150 0.61 13.42 5.13
C ALA A 150 0.53 13.72 6.63
N ASP A 151 -0.37 14.61 7.05
CA ASP A 151 -0.53 14.97 8.46
C ASP A 151 -1.08 13.80 9.28
N ASN A 152 -2.05 13.07 8.75
CA ASN A 152 -2.58 11.87 9.39
C ASN A 152 -1.51 10.80 9.51
N TRP A 153 -0.73 10.56 8.46
CA TRP A 153 0.36 9.59 8.47
C TRP A 153 1.44 9.95 9.49
N ASN A 154 1.89 11.21 9.51
CA ASN A 154 2.86 11.69 10.49
C ASN A 154 2.37 11.51 11.93
N SER A 155 1.11 11.86 12.19
CA SER A 155 0.50 11.67 13.51
C SER A 155 0.49 10.21 13.96
N LEU A 156 0.14 9.29 13.04
CA LEU A 156 0.10 7.86 13.30
C LEU A 156 1.47 7.26 13.58
N THR A 157 2.46 7.61 12.78
CA THR A 157 3.82 7.07 12.95
C THR A 157 4.46 7.52 14.25
N GLN A 158 4.16 8.74 14.70
CA GLN A 158 4.61 9.25 16.01
C GLN A 158 3.88 8.58 17.18
N ALA A 159 2.62 8.15 16.99
CA ALA A 159 1.85 7.46 18.03
C ALA A 159 2.35 6.02 18.29
N VAL A 160 3.11 5.41 17.38
CA VAL A 160 3.63 4.04 17.53
C VAL A 160 5.11 4.06 17.89
N PRO A 161 5.48 3.69 19.11
CA PRO A 161 6.90 3.60 19.51
C PRO A 161 7.69 2.64 18.62
N ASN A 162 8.95 2.96 18.39
CA ASN A 162 9.86 2.10 17.63
C ASN A 162 10.49 1.00 18.53
N THR A 163 9.64 0.19 19.16
CA THR A 163 10.02 -0.84 20.13
C THR A 163 9.53 -2.21 19.71
N LYS A 164 10.12 -3.26 20.32
CA LYS A 164 9.68 -4.64 20.11
C LYS A 164 8.21 -4.81 20.47
N GLY A 165 7.53 -5.65 19.71
CA GLY A 165 6.11 -5.95 19.89
C GLY A 165 5.17 -4.91 19.29
N THR A 166 5.66 -3.93 18.53
CA THR A 166 4.82 -2.99 17.77
C THR A 166 4.74 -3.37 16.30
N ALA A 167 3.65 -2.98 15.63
CA ALA A 167 3.48 -3.26 14.21
C ALA A 167 2.82 -2.10 13.47
N ILE A 168 3.35 -1.75 12.29
CA ILE A 168 2.71 -0.87 11.33
C ILE A 168 2.62 -1.60 9.99
N PHE A 169 1.39 -1.75 9.52
CA PHE A 169 1.06 -2.27 8.20
C PHE A 169 0.51 -1.15 7.34
N VAL A 170 1.13 -0.93 6.20
CA VAL A 170 0.64 -0.03 5.16
C VAL A 170 0.25 -0.87 3.96
N GLU A 171 -0.99 -0.79 3.49
CA GLU A 171 -1.39 -1.54 2.29
C GLU A 171 -2.15 -0.67 1.31
N SER A 172 -1.91 -0.87 0.03
CA SER A 172 -2.70 -0.26 -1.06
C SER A 172 -2.49 -0.97 -2.39
N THR A 173 -3.43 -0.80 -3.33
CA THR A 173 -3.11 -0.77 -4.76
C THR A 173 -2.47 0.58 -5.07
N ALA A 174 -1.79 0.70 -6.22
CA ALA A 174 -1.17 1.94 -6.62
C ALA A 174 -2.21 3.01 -7.04
N ASN A 175 -1.84 4.28 -6.88
CA ASN A 175 -2.64 5.42 -7.32
C ASN A 175 -1.74 6.55 -7.86
N GLY A 176 -0.95 6.25 -8.90
CA GLY A 176 -0.01 7.18 -9.56
C GLY A 176 1.36 7.24 -8.92
N VAL A 177 2.25 7.97 -9.59
CA VAL A 177 3.66 8.17 -9.22
C VAL A 177 3.86 9.34 -8.24
N SER A 178 2.88 9.60 -7.39
CA SER A 178 2.94 10.70 -6.44
C SER A 178 2.13 10.41 -5.17
N GLY A 179 2.43 11.13 -4.11
CA GLY A 179 1.73 11.05 -2.83
C GLY A 179 2.37 10.06 -1.85
N ILE A 180 1.86 10.12 -0.62
CA ILE A 180 2.49 9.49 0.55
C ILE A 180 2.77 7.99 0.39
N PHE A 181 1.88 7.23 -0.27
CA PHE A 181 2.08 5.80 -0.47
C PHE A 181 3.22 5.51 -1.44
N TYR A 182 3.29 6.26 -2.56
CA TYR A 182 4.39 6.14 -3.52
C TYR A 182 5.74 6.49 -2.90
N ASP A 183 5.80 7.61 -2.17
CA ASP A 183 7.04 8.07 -1.53
C ASP A 183 7.52 7.07 -0.46
N LEU A 184 6.60 6.52 0.34
CA LEU A 184 6.91 5.46 1.30
C LEU A 184 7.37 4.17 0.62
N TRP A 185 6.73 3.78 -0.49
CA TRP A 185 7.13 2.59 -1.25
C TRP A 185 8.54 2.75 -1.80
N LYS A 186 8.81 3.89 -2.46
CA LYS A 186 10.14 4.21 -2.99
C LYS A 186 11.20 4.17 -1.90
N GLY A 187 10.98 4.85 -0.79
CA GLY A 187 11.93 4.84 0.33
C GLY A 187 12.11 3.45 0.97
N ALA A 188 11.08 2.58 0.93
CA ALA A 188 11.21 1.20 1.40
C ALA A 188 12.07 0.35 0.46
N VAL A 189 11.89 0.49 -0.85
CA VAL A 189 12.73 -0.18 -1.87
C VAL A 189 14.19 0.27 -1.78
N GLU A 190 14.42 1.56 -1.56
CA GLU A 190 15.75 2.16 -1.36
C GLU A 190 16.34 1.84 0.03
N GLY A 191 15.56 1.26 0.95
CA GLY A 191 16.00 0.96 2.33
C GLY A 191 16.19 2.19 3.22
N THR A 192 15.61 3.35 2.87
CA THR A 192 15.85 4.64 3.56
C THR A 192 14.86 4.94 4.69
N ASN A 193 13.71 4.30 4.72
CA ASN A 193 12.62 4.62 5.67
C ASN A 193 12.32 3.54 6.72
N GLY A 194 13.05 2.42 6.69
CA GLY A 194 12.92 1.33 7.67
C GLY A 194 11.69 0.44 7.49
N TYR A 195 10.91 0.59 6.41
CA TYR A 195 9.86 -0.32 6.03
C TYR A 195 10.38 -1.43 5.12
N VAL A 196 9.84 -2.64 5.27
CA VAL A 196 10.09 -3.76 4.34
C VAL A 196 9.03 -3.69 3.23
N PRO A 197 9.45 -3.52 1.97
CA PRO A 197 8.51 -3.55 0.84
C PRO A 197 8.07 -4.99 0.55
N VAL A 198 6.76 -5.20 0.43
CA VAL A 198 6.16 -6.49 0.05
C VAL A 198 5.29 -6.27 -1.16
N PHE A 199 5.73 -6.74 -2.31
CA PHE A 199 4.95 -6.74 -3.52
C PHE A 199 4.23 -8.08 -3.70
N ILE A 200 2.95 -8.04 -4.07
CA ILE A 200 2.14 -9.23 -4.29
C ILE A 200 1.45 -9.11 -5.65
N PRO A 201 1.98 -9.81 -6.67
CA PRO A 201 1.42 -9.77 -8.03
C PRO A 201 0.04 -10.43 -8.08
N TRP A 202 -0.73 -10.09 -9.11
CA TRP A 202 -2.09 -10.62 -9.27
C TRP A 202 -2.13 -12.15 -9.37
N PHE A 203 -1.18 -12.74 -10.07
CA PHE A 203 -1.14 -14.19 -10.30
C PHE A 203 -0.75 -15.01 -9.06
N ALA A 204 -0.39 -14.36 -7.94
CA ALA A 204 -0.22 -15.04 -6.66
C ALA A 204 -1.54 -15.53 -6.05
N ASP A 205 -2.70 -15.01 -6.49
CA ASP A 205 -4.00 -15.53 -6.06
C ASP A 205 -4.51 -16.59 -7.05
N PRO A 206 -4.71 -17.85 -6.62
CA PRO A 206 -5.18 -18.93 -7.48
C PRO A 206 -6.61 -18.75 -7.99
N GLU A 207 -7.36 -17.76 -7.48
CA GLU A 207 -8.73 -17.48 -7.94
C GLU A 207 -8.76 -16.60 -9.21
N TYR A 208 -7.64 -16.02 -9.64
CA TYR A 208 -7.58 -15.18 -10.84
C TYR A 208 -7.37 -16.04 -12.08
N ARG A 209 -8.40 -16.82 -12.40
CA ARG A 209 -8.47 -17.77 -13.50
C ARG A 209 -9.83 -17.70 -14.18
N GLU A 210 -9.86 -17.98 -15.47
CA GLU A 210 -11.06 -18.06 -16.27
C GLU A 210 -11.02 -19.29 -17.17
N THR A 211 -12.18 -19.88 -17.45
CA THR A 211 -12.28 -21.03 -18.33
C THR A 211 -11.78 -20.69 -19.73
N VAL A 212 -10.89 -21.52 -20.24
CA VAL A 212 -10.26 -21.37 -21.55
C VAL A 212 -11.14 -21.98 -22.64
N PRO A 213 -11.49 -21.27 -23.73
CA PRO A 213 -12.19 -21.84 -24.85
C PRO A 213 -11.32 -22.85 -25.62
N LYS A 214 -11.97 -23.81 -26.31
CA LYS A 214 -11.26 -24.90 -27.02
C LYS A 214 -10.29 -24.43 -28.12
N ASN A 215 -10.52 -23.25 -28.68
CA ASN A 215 -9.73 -22.62 -29.72
C ASN A 215 -8.89 -21.46 -29.20
N PHE A 216 -8.49 -21.52 -27.93
CA PHE A 216 -7.63 -20.50 -27.36
C PHE A 216 -6.24 -20.59 -27.96
N GLU A 217 -5.79 -19.46 -28.48
CA GLU A 217 -4.41 -19.26 -28.93
C GLU A 217 -3.85 -18.05 -28.21
N ARG A 218 -2.62 -18.16 -27.73
CA ARG A 218 -1.92 -17.05 -27.09
C ARG A 218 -1.49 -16.05 -28.16
N THR A 219 -1.56 -14.77 -27.83
CA THR A 219 -0.88 -13.74 -28.62
C THR A 219 0.63 -13.74 -28.33
N PRO A 220 1.47 -13.11 -29.17
CA PRO A 220 2.90 -12.96 -28.87
C PRO A 220 3.18 -12.34 -27.49
N ASP A 221 2.45 -11.27 -27.13
CA ASP A 221 2.56 -10.63 -25.81
C ASP A 221 2.19 -11.58 -24.67
N GLU A 222 1.22 -12.47 -24.88
CA GLU A 222 0.82 -13.44 -23.86
C GLU A 222 1.84 -14.60 -23.73
N GLU A 223 2.51 -14.98 -24.80
CA GLU A 223 3.63 -15.93 -24.73
C GLU A 223 4.80 -15.36 -23.93
N ASP A 224 5.12 -14.08 -24.15
CA ASP A 224 6.16 -13.39 -23.39
C ASP A 224 5.81 -13.31 -21.90
N LEU A 225 4.57 -12.93 -21.58
CA LEU A 225 4.07 -12.88 -20.19
C LEU A 225 4.05 -14.27 -19.54
N ALA A 226 3.60 -15.28 -20.28
CA ALA A 226 3.59 -16.67 -19.79
C ALA A 226 4.99 -17.14 -19.46
N SER A 227 5.94 -16.86 -20.36
CA SER A 227 7.35 -17.23 -20.17
C SER A 227 7.99 -16.48 -18.99
N LYS A 228 7.69 -15.18 -18.85
CA LYS A 228 8.28 -14.33 -17.81
C LYS A 228 7.79 -14.66 -16.41
N TYR A 229 6.51 -14.98 -16.26
CA TYR A 229 5.84 -15.13 -14.95
C TYR A 229 5.29 -16.53 -14.69
N ASP A 230 5.58 -17.51 -15.56
CA ASP A 230 5.06 -18.90 -15.48
C ASP A 230 3.52 -18.92 -15.41
N LEU A 231 2.86 -18.15 -16.31
CA LEU A 231 1.41 -18.08 -16.36
C LEU A 231 0.84 -19.19 -17.24
N ASP A 232 -0.24 -19.78 -16.78
CA ASP A 232 -1.03 -20.72 -17.56
C ASP A 232 -2.16 -20.04 -18.37
N ASP A 233 -2.81 -20.81 -19.24
CA ASP A 233 -3.85 -20.30 -20.14
C ASP A 233 -5.08 -19.75 -19.41
N GLU A 234 -5.44 -20.30 -18.25
CA GLU A 234 -6.57 -19.81 -17.44
C GLU A 234 -6.26 -18.43 -16.84
N GLN A 235 -5.03 -18.19 -16.42
CA GLN A 235 -4.56 -16.89 -15.94
C GLN A 235 -4.48 -15.88 -17.09
N LEU A 236 -3.96 -16.27 -18.25
CA LEU A 236 -3.94 -15.43 -19.46
C LEU A 236 -5.37 -15.08 -19.91
N MET A 237 -6.29 -16.03 -19.84
CA MET A 237 -7.69 -15.78 -20.17
C MET A 237 -8.36 -14.81 -19.18
N PHE A 238 -8.08 -14.92 -17.88
CA PHE A 238 -8.50 -13.95 -16.87
C PHE A 238 -7.99 -12.54 -17.22
N ARG A 239 -6.69 -12.42 -17.51
CA ARG A 239 -6.09 -11.14 -17.91
C ARG A 239 -6.76 -10.58 -19.15
N ARG A 240 -6.87 -11.39 -20.22
CA ARG A 240 -7.50 -11.00 -21.50
C ARG A 240 -8.91 -10.44 -21.28
N ARG A 241 -9.72 -11.13 -20.47
CA ARG A 241 -11.09 -10.72 -20.14
C ARG A 241 -11.13 -9.43 -19.34
N LYS A 242 -10.25 -9.29 -18.34
CA LYS A 242 -10.16 -8.07 -17.53
C LYS A 242 -9.69 -6.86 -18.33
N VAL A 243 -8.71 -7.05 -19.21
CA VAL A 243 -8.24 -5.99 -20.13
C VAL A 243 -9.34 -5.59 -21.10
N ALA A 244 -10.10 -6.54 -21.64
CA ALA A 244 -11.22 -6.24 -22.52
C ALA A 244 -12.36 -5.47 -21.82
N GLN A 245 -12.56 -5.70 -20.51
CA GLN A 245 -13.59 -5.02 -19.71
C GLN A 245 -13.17 -3.61 -19.30
N ASN A 246 -11.91 -3.40 -18.93
CA ASN A 246 -11.48 -2.22 -18.19
C ASN A 246 -10.34 -1.45 -18.86
N GLY A 247 -9.73 -1.99 -19.92
CA GLY A 247 -8.51 -1.47 -20.53
C GLY A 247 -7.24 -1.97 -19.84
N LEU A 248 -6.12 -1.91 -20.59
CA LEU A 248 -4.83 -2.42 -20.13
C LEU A 248 -4.28 -1.60 -18.96
N ASP A 249 -4.41 -0.29 -19.00
CA ASP A 249 -3.87 0.60 -17.96
C ASP A 249 -4.52 0.34 -16.60
N LEU A 250 -5.86 0.22 -16.58
CA LEU A 250 -6.56 -0.10 -15.34
C LEU A 250 -6.26 -1.52 -14.88
N PHE A 251 -6.03 -2.46 -15.81
CA PHE A 251 -5.58 -3.80 -15.43
C PHE A 251 -4.23 -3.75 -14.72
N LYS A 252 -3.24 -3.08 -15.30
CA LYS A 252 -1.90 -2.94 -14.72
C LYS A 252 -1.93 -2.27 -13.33
N GLN A 253 -2.77 -1.26 -13.15
CA GLN A 253 -2.96 -0.60 -11.86
C GLN A 253 -3.56 -1.53 -10.79
N GLU A 254 -4.64 -2.24 -11.14
CA GLU A 254 -5.43 -3.03 -10.20
C GLU A 254 -4.91 -4.48 -10.04
N TYR A 255 -4.25 -4.99 -11.07
CA TYR A 255 -3.70 -6.33 -11.17
C TYR A 255 -2.25 -6.30 -11.69
N PRO A 256 -1.33 -5.62 -10.99
CA PRO A 256 0.05 -5.49 -11.46
C PRO A 256 0.79 -6.83 -11.43
N SER A 257 1.65 -7.03 -12.43
CA SER A 257 2.62 -8.12 -12.49
C SER A 257 3.97 -7.72 -11.87
N GLU A 258 4.27 -6.41 -11.89
CA GLU A 258 5.47 -5.79 -11.30
C GLU A 258 5.11 -4.47 -10.60
N PRO A 259 5.91 -4.03 -9.61
CA PRO A 259 5.65 -2.78 -8.89
C PRO A 259 5.61 -1.55 -9.80
N GLU A 260 6.52 -1.48 -10.77
CA GLU A 260 6.71 -0.33 -11.65
C GLU A 260 5.47 -0.06 -12.49
N GLU A 261 4.90 -1.11 -13.10
CA GLU A 261 3.71 -0.95 -13.94
C GLU A 261 2.48 -0.48 -13.13
N ALA A 262 2.40 -0.84 -11.86
CA ALA A 262 1.29 -0.44 -10.99
C ALA A 262 1.19 1.08 -10.82
N PHE A 263 2.32 1.76 -10.70
CA PHE A 263 2.37 3.20 -10.48
C PHE A 263 2.27 4.01 -11.77
N LEU A 264 2.87 3.53 -12.86
CA LEU A 264 2.98 4.25 -14.14
C LEU A 264 1.65 4.40 -14.88
N THR A 265 0.72 3.47 -14.70
CA THR A 265 -0.52 3.40 -15.48
C THR A 265 -1.70 4.15 -14.86
N THR A 266 -1.50 4.82 -13.74
CA THR A 266 -2.60 5.48 -13.01
C THR A 266 -2.89 6.87 -13.56
N GLY A 267 -4.13 7.09 -14.01
CA GLY A 267 -4.63 8.36 -14.55
C GLY A 267 -4.71 8.37 -16.09
N ARG A 268 -5.02 9.52 -16.67
CA ARG A 268 -4.81 9.81 -18.10
C ARG A 268 -3.53 10.64 -18.21
N PRO A 269 -2.36 10.01 -18.28
CA PRO A 269 -1.13 10.77 -18.39
C PRO A 269 -1.16 11.58 -19.71
N VAL A 270 -0.78 12.85 -19.63
CA VAL A 270 -0.61 13.71 -20.81
C VAL A 270 0.53 13.18 -21.69
N PHE A 271 1.52 12.54 -21.06
CA PHE A 271 2.66 11.93 -21.71
C PHE A 271 2.60 10.40 -21.59
N ASN A 272 3.10 9.69 -22.60
CA ASN A 272 3.21 8.23 -22.55
C ASN A 272 4.13 7.84 -21.38
N PRO A 273 3.67 6.97 -20.44
CA PRO A 273 4.46 6.58 -19.27
C PRO A 273 5.81 5.90 -19.61
N GLU A 274 5.86 5.14 -20.70
CA GLU A 274 7.09 4.47 -21.17
C GLU A 274 8.11 5.50 -21.65
N GLN A 275 7.66 6.50 -22.41
CA GLN A 275 8.51 7.61 -22.84
C GLN A 275 8.97 8.47 -21.66
N LEU A 276 8.10 8.64 -20.65
CA LEU A 276 8.47 9.36 -19.43
C LEU A 276 9.54 8.61 -18.64
N GLN A 277 9.42 7.28 -18.53
CA GLN A 277 10.41 6.45 -17.86
C GLN A 277 11.75 6.44 -18.60
N GLU A 278 11.73 6.38 -19.93
CA GLU A 278 12.92 6.51 -20.76
C GLU A 278 13.58 7.88 -20.57
N ALA A 279 12.79 8.95 -20.60
CA ALA A 279 13.26 10.30 -20.35
C ALA A 279 13.83 10.48 -18.93
N MET A 280 13.21 9.88 -17.91
CA MET A 280 13.75 9.88 -16.53
C MET A 280 15.08 9.14 -16.43
N GLY A 281 15.28 8.06 -17.20
CA GLY A 281 16.53 7.33 -17.27
C GLY A 281 17.67 8.08 -17.98
N THR A 282 17.33 9.13 -18.73
CA THR A 282 18.28 9.99 -19.44
C THR A 282 18.50 11.35 -18.79
N THR A 283 17.88 11.59 -17.60
CA THR A 283 18.09 12.83 -16.85
C THR A 283 19.52 12.93 -16.35
N GLU A 284 20.16 14.06 -16.60
CA GLU A 284 21.47 14.36 -16.06
C GLU A 284 21.39 14.69 -14.57
N ASP A 285 22.45 14.39 -13.84
CA ASP A 285 22.58 14.78 -12.44
C ASP A 285 22.62 16.30 -12.28
N VAL A 286 22.08 16.79 -11.17
CA VAL A 286 22.12 18.22 -10.84
C VAL A 286 23.57 18.67 -10.69
N GLN A 287 24.02 19.55 -11.59
CA GLN A 287 25.39 20.08 -11.54
C GLN A 287 25.54 21.20 -10.50
N GLU A 288 24.58 22.12 -10.49
CA GLU A 288 24.62 23.28 -9.59
C GLU A 288 23.21 23.64 -9.11
N ARG A 289 23.14 24.23 -7.90
CA ARG A 289 21.96 24.94 -7.41
C ARG A 289 22.35 26.36 -7.12
N LEU A 290 21.54 27.31 -7.60
CA LEU A 290 21.81 28.73 -7.50
C LEU A 290 20.66 29.44 -6.77
N ALA A 291 21.01 30.42 -5.93
CA ALA A 291 20.06 31.36 -5.34
C ALA A 291 20.30 32.75 -5.91
N LEU A 292 19.25 33.54 -6.06
CA LEU A 292 19.34 34.93 -6.49
C LEU A 292 19.70 35.81 -5.28
N GLU A 293 20.85 36.44 -5.34
CA GLU A 293 21.30 37.41 -4.33
C GLU A 293 21.54 38.77 -5.03
N GLY A 294 20.61 39.70 -4.85
CA GLY A 294 20.59 40.93 -5.61
C GLY A 294 20.25 40.72 -7.10
N GLU A 295 21.16 40.99 -8.01
CA GLU A 295 21.03 40.77 -9.46
C GLU A 295 21.83 39.51 -9.93
N ASP A 296 22.55 38.84 -9.04
CA ASP A 296 23.45 37.74 -9.38
C ASP A 296 22.96 36.40 -8.87
N TRP A 297 23.20 35.35 -9.67
CA TRP A 297 22.94 33.97 -9.30
C TRP A 297 24.19 33.34 -8.69
N LEU A 298 24.14 33.05 -7.38
CA LEU A 298 25.25 32.48 -6.64
C LEU A 298 24.99 31.03 -6.25
N ASN A 299 26.08 30.25 -6.20
CA ASN A 299 26.02 28.84 -5.82
C ASN A 299 25.48 28.68 -4.38
N ASN A 300 24.37 27.96 -4.22
CA ASN A 300 23.73 27.71 -2.94
C ASN A 300 23.05 26.35 -2.94
N VAL A 301 23.40 25.46 -2.03
CA VAL A 301 22.82 24.09 -1.93
C VAL A 301 21.28 24.08 -1.80
N ARG A 302 20.70 25.18 -1.29
CA ARG A 302 19.26 25.39 -1.15
C ARG A 302 18.70 26.36 -2.20
N GLY A 303 19.47 26.63 -3.25
CA GLY A 303 19.08 27.56 -4.29
C GLY A 303 17.82 27.12 -5.05
N GLU A 304 17.04 28.11 -5.46
CA GLU A 304 15.75 27.91 -6.14
C GLU A 304 15.93 27.47 -7.59
N LEU A 305 17.03 27.87 -8.25
CA LEU A 305 17.35 27.46 -9.61
C LEU A 305 18.24 26.22 -9.60
N THR A 306 17.75 25.16 -10.21
CA THR A 306 18.49 23.89 -10.38
C THR A 306 19.05 23.83 -11.80
N MET A 307 20.35 23.69 -11.94
CA MET A 307 21.04 23.60 -13.23
C MET A 307 21.56 22.18 -13.44
N TYR A 308 21.09 21.54 -14.50
CA TYR A 308 21.52 20.19 -14.91
C TYR A 308 22.67 20.23 -15.92
N ARG A 309 22.74 21.28 -16.74
CA ARG A 309 23.78 21.50 -17.73
C ARG A 309 24.05 22.99 -17.91
N ARG A 310 25.31 23.36 -18.01
CA ARG A 310 25.68 24.76 -18.32
C ARG A 310 25.32 25.11 -19.76
N HIS A 311 25.01 26.39 -19.98
CA HIS A 311 24.77 26.94 -21.30
C HIS A 311 25.99 26.73 -22.22
N ASP A 312 25.73 26.21 -23.43
CA ASP A 312 26.71 26.13 -24.52
C ASP A 312 26.37 27.22 -25.55
N PRO A 313 27.27 28.16 -25.79
CA PRO A 313 27.02 29.25 -26.75
C PRO A 313 26.75 28.80 -28.20
N GLY A 314 27.06 27.54 -28.53
CA GLY A 314 26.83 26.95 -29.85
C GLY A 314 25.45 26.33 -30.04
N GLU A 315 24.65 26.20 -28.96
CA GLU A 315 23.36 25.53 -28.98
C GLU A 315 22.18 26.52 -29.00
N GLN A 316 21.05 26.09 -29.54
CA GLN A 316 19.79 26.82 -29.46
C GLN A 316 18.96 26.32 -28.28
N TYR A 317 18.50 27.26 -27.46
CA TYR A 317 17.71 26.96 -26.29
C TYR A 317 16.28 27.50 -26.42
N VAL A 318 15.32 26.78 -25.85
CA VAL A 318 13.91 27.23 -25.75
C VAL A 318 13.59 27.36 -24.27
N ILE A 319 13.00 28.51 -23.91
CA ILE A 319 12.56 28.77 -22.55
C ILE A 319 11.07 28.42 -22.44
N GLY A 320 10.73 27.48 -21.59
CA GLY A 320 9.36 27.21 -21.15
C GLY A 320 9.15 27.76 -19.74
N ALA A 321 8.11 28.59 -19.55
CA ALA A 321 7.75 29.08 -18.23
C ALA A 321 6.33 28.61 -17.89
N ASP A 322 6.18 27.94 -16.73
CA ASP A 322 4.89 27.65 -16.12
C ASP A 322 4.69 28.61 -14.95
N VAL A 323 3.73 29.52 -15.09
CA VAL A 323 3.41 30.48 -14.04
C VAL A 323 2.30 29.87 -13.19
N ALA A 324 2.68 29.22 -12.10
CA ALA A 324 1.72 28.83 -11.07
C ALA A 324 1.11 30.09 -10.46
N MET A 325 -0.15 30.33 -10.70
CA MET A 325 -0.91 31.29 -9.90
C MET A 325 -1.12 30.70 -8.52
N GLY A 326 -0.45 31.30 -7.53
CA GLY A 326 -0.48 30.94 -6.12
C GLY A 326 -1.86 31.06 -5.46
#